data_3b2ffc527531b5bf0317e0d6807ce021
#
_entry.id   3b2ffc527531b5bf0317e0d6807ce021
#
_cell.length_a   1.000
_cell.length_b   1.000
_cell.length_c   1.000
_cell.angle_alpha   90.00
_cell.angle_beta   90.00
_cell.angle_gamma   90.00
#
_symmetry.space_group_name_H-M   'P 1'
#
loop_
_entity.id
_entity.type
_entity.pdbx_description
1 polymer ?
#
loop_
_entity_poly.entity_id
_entity_poly.type
_entity_poly.pdbx_seq_one_letter_code
_entity_poly.pdbx_strand_id
1 'polypeptide(L)' 'MKAVAGDKVIVEGTHVMQHRRTGEIVEVHDPNGAPPYLVHWTDTDSESLFFPGPDAHIIHEG' A
#
# COMPACT_ATOMS: atom_id res chain seq x y z
N MET A 1 -2.21 1.86 -12.04
CA MET A 1 -2.42 2.42 -10.69
C MET A 1 -1.37 3.49 -10.44
N LYS A 2 -1.75 4.54 -9.80
CA LYS A 2 -0.88 5.68 -9.63
C LYS A 2 -0.93 6.14 -8.17
N ALA A 3 0.24 6.32 -7.55
CA ALA A 3 0.32 6.71 -6.15
C ALA A 3 1.52 7.62 -5.92
N VAL A 4 1.48 8.34 -4.81
CA VAL A 4 2.59 9.20 -4.38
C VAL A 4 2.90 8.93 -2.92
N ALA A 5 4.10 9.31 -2.49
CA ALA A 5 4.47 9.19 -1.08
C ALA A 5 3.49 9.98 -0.22
N GLY A 6 3.07 9.39 0.89
CA GLY A 6 2.06 9.95 1.77
C GLY A 6 0.68 9.35 1.57
N ASP A 7 0.44 8.66 0.46
CA ASP A 7 -0.84 7.98 0.24
C ASP A 7 -0.97 6.79 1.17
N LYS A 8 -2.21 6.41 1.45
CA LYS A 8 -2.50 5.22 2.25
C LYS A 8 -2.86 4.04 1.36
N VAL A 9 -2.45 2.86 1.83
CA VAL A 9 -2.78 1.59 1.19
C VAL A 9 -3.68 0.80 2.12
N ILE A 10 -4.78 0.29 1.57
CA ILE A 10 -5.67 -0.60 2.31
C ILE A 10 -5.75 -1.89 1.53
N VAL A 11 -5.36 -2.99 2.17
CA VAL A 11 -5.45 -4.34 1.58
C VAL A 11 -6.58 -5.07 2.28
N GLU A 12 -7.64 -5.36 1.53
CA GLU A 12 -8.76 -6.12 2.05
C GLU A 12 -8.39 -7.59 2.14
N GLY A 13 -8.72 -8.24 3.24
CA GLY A 13 -8.50 -9.68 3.34
C GLY A 13 -9.55 -10.41 2.52
N THR A 14 -9.11 -11.25 1.59
CA THR A 14 -10.01 -12.01 0.72
C THR A 14 -10.20 -13.46 1.18
N HIS A 15 -9.41 -13.88 2.19
CA HIS A 15 -9.50 -15.21 2.76
C HIS A 15 -10.01 -15.15 4.19
N VAL A 16 -10.63 -16.24 4.64
CA VAL A 16 -11.29 -16.30 5.94
C VAL A 16 -10.37 -15.91 7.11
N MET A 17 -9.08 -16.24 7.00
CA MET A 17 -8.11 -15.98 8.07
C MET A 17 -7.30 -14.71 7.86
N GLN A 18 -7.57 -13.95 6.82
CA GLN A 18 -6.83 -12.73 6.54
C GLN A 18 -7.54 -11.52 7.10
N HIS A 19 -6.74 -10.63 7.68
CA HIS A 19 -7.24 -9.36 8.21
C HIS A 19 -6.90 -8.24 7.23
N ARG A 20 -7.76 -7.22 7.24
CA ARG A 20 -7.50 -6.00 6.52
C ARG A 20 -6.20 -5.37 7.03
N ARG A 21 -5.34 -4.98 6.11
CA ARG A 21 -4.07 -4.34 6.44
C ARG A 21 -4.09 -2.89 5.95
N THR A 22 -3.47 -2.03 6.72
CA THR A 22 -3.33 -0.62 6.35
C THR A 22 -1.86 -0.22 6.42
N GLY A 23 -1.41 0.51 5.43
CA GLY A 23 -0.05 1.02 5.39
C GLY A 23 0.00 2.41 4.79
N GLU A 24 1.17 3.02 4.85
CA GLU A 24 1.42 4.32 4.23
C GLU A 24 2.54 4.15 3.22
N ILE A 25 2.35 4.71 2.03
CA ILE A 25 3.39 4.70 1.01
C ILE A 25 4.45 5.73 1.42
N VAL A 26 5.66 5.24 1.65
CA VAL A 26 6.78 6.11 2.06
C VAL A 26 7.68 6.44 0.88
N GLU A 27 7.66 5.63 -0.18
CA GLU A 27 8.49 5.88 -1.35
C GLU A 27 7.86 5.26 -2.59
N VAL A 28 7.91 5.99 -3.70
CA VAL A 28 7.46 5.53 -5.01
C VAL A 28 8.65 5.65 -5.95
N HIS A 29 9.10 4.54 -6.50
CA HIS A 29 10.32 4.51 -7.32
C HIS A 29 10.07 4.86 -8.78
N ASP A 30 8.84 4.72 -9.25
CA ASP A 30 8.51 5.01 -10.63
C ASP A 30 8.06 6.46 -10.78
N PRO A 31 8.60 7.21 -11.75
CA PRO A 31 8.23 8.61 -11.94
C PRO A 31 6.76 8.82 -12.33
N ASN A 32 6.10 7.78 -12.83
CA ASN A 32 4.68 7.84 -13.19
C ASN A 32 3.76 7.31 -12.08
N GLY A 33 4.33 6.94 -10.93
CA GLY A 33 3.54 6.46 -9.81
C GLY A 33 3.13 5.00 -9.89
N ALA A 34 3.81 4.22 -10.74
CA ALA A 34 3.52 2.80 -10.88
C ALA A 34 4.20 1.98 -9.76
N PRO A 35 3.66 0.79 -9.41
CA PRO A 35 4.29 -0.07 -8.42
C PRO A 35 5.65 -0.60 -8.91
N PRO A 36 6.50 -1.13 -8.00
CA PRO A 36 6.20 -1.37 -6.59
C PRO A 36 6.33 -0.12 -5.72
N TYR A 37 5.67 -0.17 -4.55
CA TYR A 37 5.73 0.90 -3.57
C TYR A 37 6.42 0.42 -2.30
N LEU A 38 7.21 1.29 -1.67
CA LEU A 38 7.73 1.00 -0.35
C LEU A 38 6.65 1.44 0.65
N VAL A 39 6.11 0.48 1.40
CA VAL A 39 4.98 0.69 2.29
C VAL A 39 5.42 0.44 3.73
N HIS A 40 5.07 1.38 4.60
CA HIS A 40 5.19 1.20 6.04
C HIS A 40 3.86 0.65 6.56
N TRP A 41 3.88 -0.59 7.02
CA TRP A 41 2.67 -1.28 7.49
C TRP A 41 2.40 -0.94 8.95
N THR A 42 1.17 -0.50 9.24
CA THR A 42 0.83 -0.06 10.60
C THR A 42 0.63 -1.22 11.55
N ASP A 43 0.26 -2.39 11.04
CA ASP A 43 0.02 -3.57 11.89
C ASP A 43 1.30 -4.19 12.44
N THR A 44 2.40 -4.12 11.70
CA THR A 44 3.68 -4.71 12.10
C THR A 44 4.76 -3.68 12.35
N ASP A 45 4.49 -2.42 12.05
CA ASP A 45 5.45 -1.31 12.14
C ASP A 45 6.73 -1.62 11.36
N SER A 46 6.56 -2.19 10.18
CA SER A 46 7.67 -2.59 9.32
C SER A 46 7.46 -2.06 7.90
N GLU A 47 8.54 -1.99 7.14
CA GLU A 47 8.50 -1.53 5.75
C GLU A 47 8.85 -2.67 4.81
N SER A 48 8.16 -2.71 3.68
CA SER A 48 8.46 -3.69 2.63
C SER A 48 7.96 -3.18 1.28
N LEU A 49 8.53 -3.73 0.21
CA LEU A 49 8.04 -3.45 -1.13
C LEU A 49 6.73 -4.18 -1.35
N PHE A 50 5.80 -3.50 -1.99
CA PHE A 50 4.45 -4.00 -2.17
C PHE A 50 3.99 -3.81 -3.62
N PHE A 51 3.45 -4.88 -4.20
CA PHE A 51 2.79 -4.87 -5.49
C PHE A 51 1.29 -4.98 -5.25
N PRO A 52 0.51 -3.90 -5.45
CA PRO A 52 -0.93 -3.94 -5.19
C PRO A 52 -1.64 -4.97 -6.09
N GLY A 53 -2.45 -5.79 -5.46
CA GLY A 53 -3.32 -6.72 -6.16
C GLY A 53 -4.73 -6.17 -6.29
N PRO A 54 -5.68 -6.98 -6.77
CA PRO A 54 -7.06 -6.51 -6.98
C PRO A 54 -7.81 -6.18 -5.69
N ASP A 55 -7.30 -6.64 -4.55
CA ASP A 55 -7.89 -6.37 -3.24
C ASP A 55 -7.26 -5.17 -2.53
N ALA A 56 -6.35 -4.46 -3.18
CA ALA A 56 -5.69 -3.30 -2.61
C ALA A 56 -6.32 -2.00 -3.12
N HIS A 57 -6.40 -1.02 -2.22
CA HIS A 57 -6.92 0.30 -2.53
C HIS A 57 -5.91 1.36 -2.12
N ILE A 58 -5.75 2.38 -2.95
CA ILE A 58 -4.91 3.53 -2.64
C ILE A 58 -5.81 4.70 -2.33
N ILE A 59 -5.56 5.34 -1.19
CA ILE A 59 -6.31 6.52 -0.77
C ILE A 59 -5.37 7.71 -0.75
N HIS A 60 -5.69 8.72 -1.53
CA HIS A 60 -4.91 9.96 -1.55
C HIS A 60 -5.38 10.83 -0.39
N GLU A 61 -4.41 11.23 0.44
CA GLU A 61 -4.69 12.15 1.53
C GLU A 61 -3.97 13.46 1.23
N GLY A 62 -4.74 14.44 1.00
CA GLY A 62 -4.09 15.64 0.66
C GLY A 62 -4.58 16.92 0.77
#